data_105b607659dfe1f32ee3ec9c52c627a2
#
_entry.id   105b607659dfe1f32ee3ec9c52c627a2
#
_cell.length_a   1.000
_cell.length_b   1.000
_cell.length_c   1.000
_cell.angle_alpha   90.00
_cell.angle_beta   90.00
_cell.angle_gamma   90.00
#
_symmetry.space_group_name_H-M   'P 1'
#
loop_
_entity.id
_entity.type
_entity.pdbx_description
1 polymer ?
#
loop_
_entity_poly.entity_id
_entity_poly.type
_entity_poly.pdbx_seq_one_letter_code
_entity_poly.pdbx_strand_id
1 'polypeptide(L)'
;MHNSMNALDWNGTYKGILPCAACEGIETTLTLNSDKSYILVTNYLGRNDALEQEKRGQFSWNEDGSIITLTNIDSAPNQYKVGETRIWQLNVDGKLITGDLADHYVLTKSL
;
A
#
# COMPACT_ATOMS: atom_id res chain seq x y z
N MET A 1 8.11 17.72 -16.20
CA MET A 1 7.71 16.31 -16.21
C MET A 1 6.60 16.08 -15.21
N HIS A 2 5.54 15.44 -15.65
CA HIS A 2 4.44 15.08 -14.76
C HIS A 2 4.71 13.71 -14.14
N ASN A 3 4.55 13.61 -12.82
CA ASN A 3 4.65 12.35 -12.11
C ASN A 3 3.56 12.30 -11.05
N SER A 4 3.41 11.16 -10.38
CA SER A 4 2.34 10.96 -9.40
C SER A 4 2.43 11.96 -8.25
N MET A 5 3.63 12.22 -7.79
CA MET A 5 3.86 13.16 -6.68
C MET A 5 3.37 14.57 -7.00
N ASN A 6 3.57 15.03 -8.24
CA ASN A 6 3.25 16.39 -8.65
C ASN A 6 1.87 16.51 -9.32
N ALA A 7 1.45 15.49 -10.04
CA ALA A 7 0.29 15.57 -10.92
C ALA A 7 -0.99 15.02 -10.29
N LEU A 8 -0.89 14.21 -9.25
CA LEU A 8 -2.04 13.50 -8.67
C LEU A 8 -2.35 14.00 -7.27
N ASP A 9 -3.63 13.93 -6.93
CA ASP A 9 -4.10 14.13 -5.57
C ASP A 9 -3.94 12.81 -4.80
N TRP A 10 -2.71 12.51 -4.43
CA TRP A 10 -2.36 11.21 -3.88
C TRP A 10 -2.68 11.05 -2.38
N ASN A 11 -2.79 12.15 -1.65
CA ASN A 11 -3.09 12.04 -0.22
C ASN A 11 -4.53 11.54 -0.01
N GLY A 12 -4.71 10.72 1.00
CA GLY A 12 -6.01 10.11 1.29
C GLY A 12 -5.86 8.70 1.79
N THR A 13 -6.98 7.99 1.86
CA THR A 13 -7.04 6.63 2.40
C THR A 13 -7.32 5.65 1.26
N TYR A 14 -6.52 4.59 1.20
CA TYR A 14 -6.63 3.54 0.19
C TYR A 14 -6.95 2.22 0.89
N LYS A 15 -7.90 1.46 0.34
CA LYS A 15 -8.37 0.21 0.95
C LYS A 15 -8.42 -0.91 -0.07
N GLY A 16 -8.20 -2.11 0.42
CA GLY A 16 -8.33 -3.32 -0.38
C GLY A 16 -8.05 -4.54 0.46
N ILE A 17 -8.26 -5.70 -0.14
CA ILE A 17 -7.96 -6.98 0.49
C ILE A 17 -6.83 -7.60 -0.31
N LEU A 18 -5.65 -7.71 0.33
CA LEU A 18 -4.46 -8.26 -0.32
C LEU A 18 -4.41 -9.77 -0.10
N PRO A 19 -3.79 -10.51 -1.02
CA PRO A 19 -3.66 -11.96 -0.90
C PRO A 19 -2.88 -12.36 0.34
N CYS A 20 -3.27 -13.50 0.92
CA CYS A 20 -2.65 -14.05 2.12
C CYS A 20 -2.46 -15.54 1.93
N ALA A 21 -1.25 -16.04 2.17
CA ALA A 21 -0.95 -17.46 2.00
C ALA A 21 -1.60 -18.34 3.07
N ALA A 22 -1.83 -17.80 4.25
CA ALA A 22 -2.30 -18.57 5.41
C ALA A 22 -3.64 -18.09 5.95
N CYS A 23 -4.36 -17.25 5.21
CA CYS A 23 -5.67 -16.74 5.63
C CYS A 23 -6.50 -16.38 4.41
N GLU A 24 -7.73 -15.93 4.64
CA GLU A 24 -8.63 -15.58 3.53
C GLU A 24 -8.21 -14.31 2.79
N GLY A 25 -7.48 -13.44 3.46
CA GLY A 25 -7.00 -12.19 2.90
C GLY A 25 -6.55 -11.27 3.99
N ILE A 26 -5.86 -10.20 3.60
CA ILE A 26 -5.43 -9.16 4.53
C ILE A 26 -6.17 -7.88 4.16
N GLU A 27 -7.17 -7.54 4.96
CA GLU A 27 -7.87 -6.26 4.80
C GLU A 27 -6.88 -5.15 5.14
N THR A 28 -6.59 -4.30 4.17
CA THR A 28 -5.52 -3.33 4.28
C THR A 28 -6.07 -1.93 4.06
N THR A 29 -5.74 -1.03 4.97
CA THR A 29 -6.09 0.39 4.87
C THR A 29 -4.81 1.19 5.03
N LEU A 30 -4.43 1.91 4.00
CA LEU A 30 -3.23 2.75 4.01
C LEU A 30 -3.64 4.20 3.79
N THR A 31 -3.36 5.04 4.78
CA THR A 31 -3.60 6.47 4.70
C THR A 31 -2.29 7.18 4.43
N LEU A 32 -2.27 8.01 3.38
CA LEU A 32 -1.13 8.84 3.03
C LEU A 32 -1.48 10.29 3.32
N ASN A 33 -0.67 10.94 4.13
CA ASN A 33 -0.89 12.32 4.54
C ASN A 33 0.02 13.27 3.77
N SER A 34 -0.41 14.52 3.64
CA SER A 34 0.33 15.53 2.88
C SER A 34 1.73 15.81 3.44
N ASP A 35 1.92 15.58 4.73
CA ASP A 35 3.22 15.79 5.39
C ASP A 35 4.16 14.58 5.23
N LYS A 36 3.78 13.60 4.39
CA LYS A 36 4.53 12.37 4.12
C LYS A 36 4.54 11.38 5.28
N SER A 37 3.58 11.50 6.19
CA SER A 37 3.34 10.46 7.18
C SER A 37 2.30 9.48 6.65
N TYR A 38 2.29 8.27 7.21
CA TYR A 38 1.32 7.25 6.82
C TYR A 38 0.77 6.54 8.06
N ILE A 39 -0.40 5.95 7.87
CA ILE A 39 -0.99 5.03 8.84
C ILE A 39 -1.40 3.78 8.06
N LEU A 40 -0.88 2.64 8.46
CA LEU A 40 -1.19 1.35 7.83
C LEU A 40 -1.92 0.47 8.83
N VAL A 41 -3.15 0.09 8.50
CA VAL A 41 -3.95 -0.81 9.34
C VAL A 41 -4.19 -2.09 8.55
N THR A 42 -3.87 -3.22 9.14
CA THR A 42 -4.08 -4.53 8.52
C THR A 42 -4.90 -5.42 9.45
N ASN A 43 -5.78 -6.22 8.86
CA ASN A 43 -6.62 -7.15 9.58
C ASN A 43 -6.67 -8.47 8.80
N TYR A 44 -6.26 -9.55 9.45
CA TYR A 44 -6.19 -10.86 8.81
C TYR A 44 -7.55 -11.53 8.89
N LEU A 45 -8.15 -11.77 7.72
CA LEU A 45 -9.49 -12.33 7.61
C LEU A 45 -9.46 -13.86 7.68
N GLY A 46 -10.53 -14.43 8.23
CA GLY A 46 -10.69 -15.88 8.27
C GLY A 46 -9.87 -16.58 9.34
N ARG A 47 -9.34 -15.85 10.30
CA ARG A 47 -8.60 -16.41 11.43
C ARG A 47 -9.37 -16.18 12.72
N ASN A 48 -9.29 -17.17 13.62
CA ASN A 48 -9.94 -17.06 14.92
C ASN A 48 -9.28 -16.01 15.82
N ASP A 49 -8.01 -15.73 15.57
CA ASP A 49 -7.23 -14.78 16.33
C ASP A 49 -7.04 -13.48 15.55
N ALA A 50 -8.12 -12.99 14.95
CA ALA A 50 -8.08 -11.80 14.13
C ALA A 50 -7.36 -10.65 14.84
N LEU A 51 -6.14 -10.36 14.38
CA LEU A 51 -5.33 -9.30 14.95
C LEU A 51 -5.33 -8.12 13.99
N GLU A 52 -5.89 -7.02 14.46
CA GLU A 52 -5.74 -5.76 13.78
C GLU A 52 -4.41 -5.15 14.20
N GLN A 53 -3.58 -4.81 13.22
CA GLN A 53 -2.29 -4.18 13.47
C GLN A 53 -2.28 -2.80 12.86
N GLU A 54 -1.72 -1.84 13.58
CA GLU A 54 -1.56 -0.49 13.08
C GLU A 54 -0.07 -0.15 13.12
N LYS A 55 0.42 0.38 12.00
CA LYS A 55 1.79 0.88 11.90
C LYS A 55 1.75 2.32 11.43
N ARG A 56 2.64 3.14 11.96
CA ARG A 56 2.74 4.54 11.61
C ARG A 56 4.19 4.87 11.31
N GLY A 57 4.40 5.81 10.43
CA GLY A 57 5.74 6.24 10.06
C GLY A 57 5.66 7.27 8.97
N GLN A 58 6.71 7.33 8.18
CA GLN A 58 6.81 8.27 7.07
C GLN A 58 7.08 7.51 5.79
N PHE A 59 6.86 8.17 4.66
CA PHE A 59 7.21 7.60 3.37
C PHE A 59 8.01 8.61 2.56
N SER A 60 8.72 8.09 1.58
CA SER A 60 9.50 8.90 0.67
C SER A 60 9.18 8.48 -0.77
N TRP A 61 9.37 9.43 -1.70
CA TRP A 61 9.17 9.19 -3.12
C TRP A 61 10.49 8.78 -3.75
N ASN A 62 10.42 7.95 -4.80
CA ASN A 62 11.59 7.66 -5.61
C ASN A 62 11.90 8.87 -6.51
N GLU A 63 12.97 8.78 -7.30
CA GLU A 63 13.41 9.89 -8.16
C GLU A 63 12.34 10.29 -9.16
N ASP A 64 11.58 9.31 -9.69
CA ASP A 64 10.53 9.58 -10.66
C ASP A 64 9.28 10.20 -10.03
N GLY A 65 9.13 10.12 -8.70
CA GLY A 65 7.92 10.56 -8.04
C GLY A 65 6.71 9.68 -8.34
N SER A 66 6.93 8.38 -8.55
CA SER A 66 5.86 7.43 -8.86
C SER A 66 5.73 6.31 -7.85
N ILE A 67 6.75 6.06 -7.07
CA ILE A 67 6.80 4.98 -6.09
C ILE A 67 7.12 5.56 -4.72
N ILE A 68 6.35 5.13 -3.71
CA ILE A 68 6.62 5.48 -2.32
C ILE A 68 7.21 4.28 -1.58
N THR A 69 8.08 4.57 -0.62
CA THR A 69 8.65 3.58 0.29
C THR A 69 8.26 3.96 1.71
N LEU A 70 7.62 3.03 2.43
CA LEU A 70 7.22 3.23 3.81
C LEU A 70 8.37 2.88 4.75
N THR A 71 8.57 3.70 5.77
CA THR A 71 9.51 3.37 6.86
C THR A 71 8.81 2.44 7.85
N ASN A 72 9.59 1.83 8.74
CA ASN A 72 9.07 1.05 9.85
C ASN A 72 8.30 -0.22 9.44
N ILE A 73 8.60 -0.76 8.27
CA ILE A 73 8.05 -2.02 7.78
C ILE A 73 9.22 -2.98 7.59
N ASP A 74 9.31 -4.01 8.43
CA ASP A 74 10.51 -4.86 8.49
C ASP A 74 10.37 -6.18 7.74
N SER A 75 9.17 -6.74 7.66
CA SER A 75 9.01 -8.13 7.22
C SER A 75 8.05 -8.30 6.05
N ALA A 76 7.71 -7.20 5.37
CA ALA A 76 6.74 -7.23 4.27
C ALA A 76 7.17 -6.26 3.19
N PRO A 77 6.62 -6.37 1.99
CA PRO A 77 6.84 -5.35 0.97
C PRO A 77 6.43 -3.99 1.50
N ASN A 78 7.30 -3.00 1.28
CA ASN A 78 7.09 -1.65 1.82
C ASN A 78 7.00 -0.59 0.73
N GLN A 79 6.90 -0.98 -0.53
CA GLN A 79 6.85 -0.05 -1.65
C GLN A 79 5.53 -0.16 -2.38
N TYR A 80 5.04 0.98 -2.83
CA TYR A 80 3.77 1.07 -3.56
C TYR A 80 3.94 2.01 -4.74
N LYS A 81 3.44 1.59 -5.90
CA LYS A 81 3.33 2.47 -7.06
C LYS A 81 2.04 3.27 -6.90
N VAL A 82 2.11 4.59 -7.09
CA VAL A 82 0.97 5.48 -6.87
C VAL A 82 0.35 5.86 -8.21
N GLY A 83 -0.94 5.57 -8.35
CA GLY A 83 -1.74 5.97 -9.49
C GLY A 83 -2.75 7.03 -9.11
N GLU A 84 -3.71 7.28 -9.99
CA GLU A 84 -4.64 8.38 -9.83
C GLU A 84 -5.65 8.14 -8.71
N THR A 85 -6.23 6.95 -8.65
CA THR A 85 -7.23 6.61 -7.63
C THR A 85 -6.91 5.31 -6.93
N ARG A 86 -5.70 4.77 -7.14
CA ARG A 86 -5.30 3.49 -6.60
C ARG A 86 -3.81 3.42 -6.44
N ILE A 87 -3.37 2.52 -5.57
CA ILE A 87 -1.97 2.22 -5.42
C ILE A 87 -1.76 0.72 -5.54
N TRP A 88 -0.60 0.32 -6.04
CA TRP A 88 -0.23 -1.09 -6.22
C TRP A 88 0.89 -1.45 -5.28
N GLN A 89 0.70 -2.50 -4.47
CA GLN A 89 1.78 -3.02 -3.66
C GLN A 89 2.81 -3.69 -4.59
N LEU A 90 4.05 -3.31 -4.46
CA LEU A 90 5.15 -3.90 -5.24
C LEU A 90 5.72 -5.10 -4.49
N ASN A 91 6.46 -5.94 -5.21
CA ASN A 91 7.14 -7.07 -4.56
C ASN A 91 8.36 -6.56 -3.76
N VAL A 92 9.07 -7.48 -3.12
CA VAL A 92 10.21 -7.11 -2.27
C VAL A 92 11.37 -6.48 -3.07
N ASP A 93 11.38 -6.66 -4.38
CA ASP A 93 12.39 -6.04 -5.26
C ASP A 93 11.91 -4.69 -5.81
N GLY A 94 10.75 -4.23 -5.40
CA GLY A 94 10.23 -2.94 -5.84
C GLY A 94 9.64 -2.95 -7.24
N LYS A 95 9.18 -4.11 -7.70
CA LYS A 95 8.61 -4.27 -9.05
C LYS A 95 7.15 -4.67 -8.97
N LEU A 96 6.41 -4.36 -10.04
CA LEU A 96 5.01 -4.76 -10.14
C LEU A 96 4.90 -6.28 -10.06
N ILE A 97 3.91 -6.73 -9.30
CA ILE A 97 3.62 -8.15 -9.17
C ILE A 97 2.90 -8.59 -10.44
N THR A 98 3.35 -9.72 -11.00
CA THR A 98 2.78 -10.28 -12.23
C THR A 98 2.16 -11.64 -11.93
N GLY A 99 1.45 -12.20 -12.90
CA GLY A 99 0.81 -13.52 -12.78
C GLY A 99 -0.67 -13.40 -12.44
N ASP A 100 -1.25 -14.52 -12.02
CA ASP A 100 -2.71 -14.63 -11.86
C ASP A 100 -3.26 -13.74 -10.76
N LEU A 101 -2.45 -13.41 -9.75
CA LEU A 101 -2.90 -12.60 -8.61
C LEU A 101 -2.51 -11.13 -8.75
N ALA A 102 -1.98 -10.72 -9.90
CA ALA A 102 -1.47 -9.36 -10.06
C ALA A 102 -2.53 -8.30 -9.74
N ASP A 103 -3.77 -8.52 -10.16
CA ASP A 103 -4.86 -7.57 -9.96
C ASP A 103 -5.36 -7.52 -8.52
N HIS A 104 -4.90 -8.43 -7.66
CA HIS A 104 -5.29 -8.45 -6.25
C HIS A 104 -4.36 -7.64 -5.35
N TYR A 105 -3.25 -7.13 -5.90
CA TYR A 105 -2.28 -6.36 -5.12
C TYR A 105 -2.51 -4.86 -5.29
N VAL A 106 -3.78 -4.44 -5.22
CA VAL A 106 -4.16 -3.06 -5.43
C VAL A 106 -5.03 -2.57 -4.26
N LEU A 107 -4.80 -1.33 -3.85
CA LEU A 107 -5.64 -0.62 -2.89
C LEU A 107 -6.29 0.55 -3.63
N THR A 108 -7.59 0.73 -3.43
CA THR A 108 -8.37 1.75 -4.12
C THR A 108 -8.68 2.89 -3.17
N LYS A 109 -8.59 4.12 -3.66
CA LYS A 109 -8.84 5.30 -2.85
C LYS A 109 -10.28 5.33 -2.39
N SER A 110 -10.46 5.52 -1.09
CA SER A 110 -11.77 5.65 -0.46
C SER A 110 -12.20 7.11 -0.56
N LEU A 111 -13.34 7.33 -1.16
CA LEU A 111 -13.89 8.69 -1.33
C LEU A 111 -14.86 9.03 -0.22
#